data_a6285309760e7da2c7dc12be2f6cc6e5
#
_entry.id   a6285309760e7da2c7dc12be2f6cc6e5
#
_cell.length_a   1.000
_cell.length_b   1.000
_cell.length_c   1.000
_cell.angle_alpha   90.00
_cell.angle_beta   90.00
_cell.angle_gamma   90.00
#
_symmetry.space_group_name_H-M   'P 1'
#
loop_
_entity.id
_entity.type
_entity.pdbx_description
1 polymer ?
#
loop_
_entity_poly.entity_id
_entity_poly.type
_entity_poly.pdbx_seq_one_letter_code
_entity_poly.pdbx_strand_id
1 'polypeptide(L)'
;EAEDGIPQMPFTKGVNLSSWFEVSSAGQILVNRHGPEDFAALKALGIEVVRLPINLHPMTSGAPDFTIDPLLFEFLDSAIDRAEAAGLYIIIDNHTFNPSIPTEPAVEETLHKVWTQIALRYRDRSDRVLYEILNEPHGISPKKWAAIQGRVIETIRAVDDRHWIVVGGANFNSYTELNGLPNYADDKLLYTFHFYDPFIFTHQGASWTDPPLTPLAAVPFPPGVSPMPKVPQELRSTWVAGSLKNYSREGSPEQVTKAIDIAWKFAKKRKVPVFCGEFGVYVPNSLQGDRARWYALVGEHLEKRGFSWALWDSFGSFGMFTPGAGTRFESDLDTDVTDALGLNTPVQVSRTSKPLSGPVVLFDDYPADRIRYSGYVSTDGIISLYERDRARGTYAIRMANLDRYNHLGLIFPAPQDMTALVRDGYAVTLYARTTAKDVRFDIRFVNPDAGPDDMPWRMSATIDSTMLPPDGEWHRIRIPLSAMHTTGAWKDAWFPDAGNSFDWSRVARFEIVPEHHDFHGMEFLFDDIVIGK
;
A
#
# COMPACT_ATOMS: atom_id res chain seq x y z
N GLU A 1 -21.70 23.96 -9.72
CA GLU A 1 -22.76 23.49 -8.80
C GLU A 1 -23.55 22.40 -9.52
N ALA A 2 -23.78 21.26 -8.83
CA ALA A 2 -24.71 20.25 -9.33
C ALA A 2 -26.13 20.82 -9.43
N GLU A 3 -27.01 20.18 -10.23
CA GLU A 3 -28.42 20.58 -10.39
C GLU A 3 -29.17 20.83 -9.06
N ASP A 4 -28.67 20.26 -7.96
CA ASP A 4 -29.24 20.34 -6.60
C ASP A 4 -28.62 21.43 -5.71
N GLY A 5 -27.70 22.25 -6.21
CA GLY A 5 -27.01 23.31 -5.45
C GLY A 5 -26.05 22.77 -4.36
N ILE A 6 -25.54 21.55 -4.55
CA ILE A 6 -24.50 20.96 -3.70
C ILE A 6 -23.14 21.46 -4.21
N PRO A 7 -22.28 22.04 -3.34
CA PRO A 7 -20.92 22.40 -3.70
C PRO A 7 -20.13 21.16 -4.14
N GLN A 8 -19.34 21.29 -5.19
CA GLN A 8 -18.51 20.21 -5.71
C GLN A 8 -17.04 20.49 -5.45
N MET A 9 -16.28 19.44 -5.21
CA MET A 9 -14.83 19.52 -5.18
C MET A 9 -14.26 19.68 -6.59
N PRO A 10 -13.05 20.22 -6.75
CA PRO A 10 -12.39 20.33 -8.05
C PRO A 10 -11.82 18.98 -8.56
N PHE A 11 -12.27 17.88 -8.00
CA PHE A 11 -11.97 16.52 -8.38
C PHE A 11 -13.20 15.62 -8.18
N THR A 12 -13.30 14.56 -8.95
CA THR A 12 -14.38 13.57 -8.85
C THR A 12 -13.85 12.16 -8.58
N LYS A 13 -12.88 11.70 -9.38
CA LYS A 13 -12.39 10.32 -9.37
C LYS A 13 -11.09 10.20 -8.60
N GLY A 14 -11.06 9.28 -7.66
CA GLY A 14 -9.91 9.05 -6.82
C GLY A 14 -9.56 7.59 -6.59
N VAL A 15 -8.44 7.37 -5.93
CA VAL A 15 -7.96 6.06 -5.54
C VAL A 15 -7.17 6.13 -4.23
N ASN A 16 -7.30 5.10 -3.40
CA ASN A 16 -6.50 4.92 -2.20
C ASN A 16 -5.17 4.25 -2.56
N LEU A 17 -4.06 4.82 -2.11
CA LEU A 17 -2.71 4.23 -2.21
C LEU A 17 -2.41 3.42 -0.94
N SER A 18 -3.16 2.34 -0.74
CA SER A 18 -3.08 1.48 0.43
C SER A 18 -1.75 0.73 0.56
N SER A 19 -1.48 0.22 1.77
CA SER A 19 -0.30 -0.61 2.09
C SER A 19 1.04 0.03 1.74
N TRP A 20 1.12 1.34 1.62
CA TRP A 20 2.34 2.10 1.39
C TRP A 20 2.85 2.75 2.67
N PHE A 21 2.07 3.65 3.27
CA PHE A 21 2.36 4.29 4.55
C PHE A 21 1.63 3.64 5.74
N GLU A 22 0.91 2.55 5.52
CA GLU A 22 0.22 1.77 6.56
C GLU A 22 1.18 0.74 7.19
N VAL A 23 2.32 1.19 7.66
CA VAL A 23 3.38 0.39 8.29
C VAL A 23 3.62 0.83 9.73
N SER A 24 4.35 0.02 10.50
CA SER A 24 4.52 0.27 11.95
C SER A 24 5.61 1.30 12.29
N SER A 25 6.47 1.65 11.33
CA SER A 25 7.51 2.67 11.52
C SER A 25 7.89 3.30 10.17
N ALA A 26 8.38 4.53 10.18
CA ALA A 26 8.82 5.23 8.98
C ALA A 26 9.92 4.47 8.21
N GLY A 27 10.79 3.76 8.92
CA GLY A 27 11.84 2.92 8.32
C GLY A 27 11.33 1.73 7.49
N GLN A 28 10.05 1.39 7.57
CA GLN A 28 9.42 0.34 6.77
C GLN A 28 8.74 0.86 5.50
N ILE A 29 8.63 2.17 5.33
CA ILE A 29 8.04 2.76 4.13
C ILE A 29 8.97 2.50 2.95
N LEU A 30 8.47 1.86 1.90
CA LEU A 30 9.17 1.72 0.63
C LEU A 30 8.86 2.92 -0.25
N VAL A 31 9.66 3.97 -0.16
CA VAL A 31 9.36 5.27 -0.78
C VAL A 31 9.13 5.18 -2.30
N ASN A 32 9.78 4.25 -2.99
CA ASN A 32 9.62 4.00 -4.42
C ASN A 32 8.58 2.91 -4.77
N ARG A 33 7.71 2.52 -3.82
CA ARG A 33 6.58 1.63 -4.12
C ARG A 33 5.65 2.22 -5.20
N HIS A 34 5.47 3.53 -5.17
CA HIS A 34 4.74 4.30 -6.18
C HIS A 34 5.65 5.41 -6.69
N GLY A 35 6.27 5.18 -7.84
CA GLY A 35 7.15 6.14 -8.50
C GLY A 35 6.39 7.28 -9.20
N PRO A 36 7.10 8.30 -9.70
CA PRO A 36 6.50 9.39 -10.48
C PRO A 36 5.68 8.88 -11.67
N GLU A 37 6.09 7.77 -12.29
CA GLU A 37 5.41 7.14 -13.41
C GLU A 37 4.03 6.60 -13.01
N ASP A 38 3.89 6.06 -11.78
CA ASP A 38 2.59 5.57 -11.29
C ASP A 38 1.61 6.72 -11.09
N PHE A 39 2.07 7.87 -10.55
CA PHE A 39 1.24 9.07 -10.42
C PHE A 39 0.83 9.63 -11.79
N ALA A 40 1.75 9.64 -12.76
CA ALA A 40 1.44 10.04 -14.13
C ALA A 40 0.45 9.07 -14.80
N ALA A 41 0.60 7.77 -14.59
CA ALA A 41 -0.32 6.75 -15.11
C ALA A 41 -1.72 6.85 -14.47
N LEU A 42 -1.81 7.08 -13.16
CA LEU A 42 -3.08 7.36 -12.48
C LEU A 42 -3.76 8.60 -13.08
N LYS A 43 -3.02 9.68 -13.31
CA LYS A 43 -3.55 10.88 -13.95
C LYS A 43 -4.06 10.61 -15.37
N ALA A 44 -3.30 9.86 -16.17
CA ALA A 44 -3.69 9.47 -17.52
C ALA A 44 -4.95 8.58 -17.53
N LEU A 45 -5.09 7.72 -16.52
CA LEU A 45 -6.28 6.89 -16.31
C LEU A 45 -7.53 7.71 -15.96
N GLY A 46 -7.36 8.99 -15.62
CA GLY A 46 -8.46 9.90 -15.26
C GLY A 46 -8.67 10.06 -13.75
N ILE A 47 -7.75 9.56 -12.94
CA ILE A 47 -7.74 9.84 -11.50
C ILE A 47 -7.35 11.30 -11.28
N GLU A 48 -8.01 11.95 -10.34
CA GLU A 48 -7.84 13.37 -10.02
C GLU A 48 -7.37 13.60 -8.58
N VAL A 49 -7.66 12.65 -7.68
CA VAL A 49 -7.23 12.68 -6.28
C VAL A 49 -6.69 11.32 -5.85
N VAL A 50 -5.62 11.33 -5.08
CA VAL A 50 -5.12 10.16 -4.35
C VAL A 50 -5.35 10.35 -2.86
N ARG A 51 -5.91 9.34 -2.20
CA ARG A 51 -5.99 9.29 -0.73
C ARG A 51 -4.83 8.42 -0.25
N LEU A 52 -4.02 8.98 0.66
CA LEU A 52 -2.83 8.33 1.20
C LEU A 52 -3.06 7.89 2.64
N PRO A 53 -3.44 6.63 2.87
CA PRO A 53 -3.56 6.07 4.21
C PRO A 53 -2.21 6.00 4.91
N ILE A 54 -2.10 6.59 6.10
CA ILE A 54 -0.88 6.65 6.91
C ILE A 54 -1.16 6.09 8.30
N ASN A 55 -0.46 5.05 8.70
CA ASN A 55 -0.48 4.58 10.08
C ASN A 55 0.35 5.53 10.96
N LEU A 56 -0.21 6.72 11.23
CA LEU A 56 0.52 7.89 11.70
C LEU A 56 0.99 7.79 13.15
N HIS A 57 0.15 7.28 14.07
CA HIS A 57 0.45 7.33 15.50
C HIS A 57 1.67 6.50 15.89
N PRO A 58 1.90 5.28 15.37
CA PRO A 58 3.12 4.51 15.64
C PRO A 58 4.40 5.17 15.09
N MET A 59 4.26 6.10 14.14
CA MET A 59 5.39 6.85 13.58
C MET A 59 5.68 8.16 14.34
N THR A 60 5.37 8.18 15.63
CA THR A 60 5.69 9.28 16.54
C THR A 60 6.53 8.80 17.71
N SER A 61 7.10 9.74 18.47
CA SER A 61 7.81 9.43 19.72
C SER A 61 6.91 8.87 20.83
N GLY A 62 5.58 8.86 20.64
CA GLY A 62 4.61 8.59 21.69
C GLY A 62 4.48 9.75 22.69
N ALA A 63 3.69 9.51 23.74
CA ALA A 63 3.42 10.51 24.77
C ALA A 63 4.70 10.97 25.49
N PRO A 64 4.76 12.23 25.95
CA PRO A 64 3.70 13.25 25.89
C PRO A 64 3.70 14.09 24.60
N ASP A 65 4.77 14.04 23.81
CA ASP A 65 4.99 15.01 22.74
C ASP A 65 4.45 14.57 21.40
N PHE A 66 4.37 13.26 21.15
CA PHE A 66 3.96 12.67 19.87
C PHE A 66 4.68 13.32 18.67
N THR A 67 6.00 13.52 18.82
CA THR A 67 6.83 14.10 17.76
C THR A 67 6.86 13.12 16.58
N ILE A 68 6.44 13.58 15.42
CA ILE A 68 6.43 12.79 14.19
C ILE A 68 7.87 12.50 13.77
N ASP A 69 8.14 11.24 13.37
CA ASP A 69 9.44 10.82 12.88
C ASP A 69 9.85 11.69 11.67
N PRO A 70 11.02 12.34 11.70
CA PRO A 70 11.50 13.14 10.57
C PRO A 70 11.58 12.37 9.26
N LEU A 71 11.85 11.06 9.30
CA LEU A 71 11.89 10.21 8.12
C LEU A 71 10.50 10.07 7.47
N LEU A 72 9.42 10.01 8.27
CA LEU A 72 8.06 10.05 7.74
C LEU A 72 7.82 11.34 6.95
N PHE A 73 8.25 12.48 7.46
CA PHE A 73 8.10 13.75 6.75
C PHE A 73 8.87 13.78 5.44
N GLU A 74 10.09 13.23 5.39
CA GLU A 74 10.86 13.16 4.14
C GLU A 74 10.10 12.36 3.06
N PHE A 75 9.51 11.23 3.43
CA PHE A 75 8.77 10.39 2.50
C PHE A 75 7.41 10.96 2.14
N LEU A 76 6.74 11.60 3.09
CA LEU A 76 5.47 12.28 2.84
C LEU A 76 5.65 13.50 1.92
N ASP A 77 6.73 14.27 2.10
CA ASP A 77 7.11 15.35 1.17
C ASP A 77 7.27 14.81 -0.24
N SER A 78 7.99 13.69 -0.40
CA SER A 78 8.19 13.05 -1.70
C SER A 78 6.88 12.58 -2.33
N ALA A 79 5.94 12.02 -1.54
CA ALA A 79 4.63 11.60 -2.04
C ALA A 79 3.78 12.80 -2.50
N ILE A 80 3.79 13.89 -1.72
CA ILE A 80 3.10 15.14 -2.07
C ILE A 80 3.70 15.75 -3.34
N ASP A 81 5.03 15.82 -3.44
CA ASP A 81 5.72 16.34 -4.63
C ASP A 81 5.34 15.57 -5.90
N ARG A 82 5.25 14.23 -5.82
CA ARG A 82 4.81 13.37 -6.94
C ARG A 82 3.36 13.63 -7.33
N ALA A 83 2.46 13.77 -6.36
CA ALA A 83 1.05 14.08 -6.62
C ALA A 83 0.91 15.46 -7.27
N GLU A 84 1.54 16.49 -6.71
CA GLU A 84 1.52 17.86 -7.24
C GLU A 84 2.12 17.94 -8.66
N ALA A 85 3.26 17.27 -8.90
CA ALA A 85 3.90 17.21 -10.21
C ALA A 85 3.01 16.53 -11.27
N ALA A 86 2.24 15.53 -10.89
CA ALA A 86 1.26 14.87 -11.77
C ALA A 86 -0.05 15.68 -11.91
N GLY A 87 -0.23 16.78 -11.16
CA GLY A 87 -1.45 17.56 -11.14
C GLY A 87 -2.62 16.86 -10.43
N LEU A 88 -2.33 15.97 -9.47
CA LEU A 88 -3.29 15.28 -8.62
C LEU A 88 -3.52 16.06 -7.31
N TYR A 89 -4.72 15.93 -6.75
CA TYR A 89 -4.97 16.23 -5.36
C TYR A 89 -4.48 15.08 -4.49
N ILE A 90 -4.08 15.37 -3.25
CA ILE A 90 -3.65 14.36 -2.28
C ILE A 90 -4.32 14.59 -0.93
N ILE A 91 -4.92 13.55 -0.38
CA ILE A 91 -5.51 13.54 0.96
C ILE A 91 -4.53 12.83 1.88
N ILE A 92 -3.97 13.55 2.85
CA ILE A 92 -3.18 13.00 3.95
C ILE A 92 -4.18 12.41 4.95
N ASP A 93 -4.34 11.10 4.93
CA ASP A 93 -5.29 10.40 5.80
C ASP A 93 -4.56 9.79 7.01
N ASN A 94 -4.94 10.24 8.21
CA ASN A 94 -4.52 9.56 9.43
C ASN A 94 -5.25 8.22 9.56
N HIS A 95 -4.64 7.19 9.01
CA HIS A 95 -5.18 5.82 8.94
C HIS A 95 -4.70 4.95 10.11
N THR A 96 -4.49 5.54 11.29
CA THR A 96 -4.18 4.76 12.49
C THR A 96 -5.43 4.02 12.94
N PHE A 97 -5.62 2.83 12.39
CA PHE A 97 -6.85 2.08 12.43
C PHE A 97 -6.61 0.60 12.74
N ASN A 98 -7.46 0.03 13.59
CA ASN A 98 -7.58 -1.41 13.80
C ASN A 98 -9.05 -1.73 14.01
N PRO A 99 -9.71 -2.51 13.14
CA PRO A 99 -11.14 -2.77 13.23
C PRO A 99 -11.57 -3.51 14.52
N SER A 100 -10.61 -4.13 15.21
CA SER A 100 -10.86 -4.87 16.47
C SER A 100 -10.64 -4.03 17.72
N ILE A 101 -10.15 -2.79 17.60
CA ILE A 101 -9.81 -1.93 18.73
C ILE A 101 -10.64 -0.64 18.65
N PRO A 102 -11.57 -0.40 19.59
CA PRO A 102 -12.35 0.83 19.60
C PRO A 102 -11.50 2.09 19.66
N THR A 103 -11.97 3.16 19.05
CA THR A 103 -11.37 4.49 19.16
C THR A 103 -11.59 5.01 20.59
N GLU A 104 -10.52 5.08 21.36
CA GLU A 104 -10.56 5.62 22.72
C GLU A 104 -10.58 7.15 22.72
N PRO A 105 -11.32 7.81 23.64
CA PRO A 105 -11.35 9.27 23.71
C PRO A 105 -9.99 9.93 23.93
N ALA A 106 -9.03 9.22 24.52
CA ALA A 106 -7.66 9.69 24.71
C ALA A 106 -6.91 9.95 23.39
N VAL A 107 -7.40 9.44 22.26
CA VAL A 107 -6.89 9.75 20.92
C VAL A 107 -6.86 11.24 20.64
N GLU A 108 -7.71 12.02 21.28
CA GLU A 108 -7.79 13.47 21.10
C GLU A 108 -6.45 14.18 21.34
N GLU A 109 -5.73 13.80 22.40
CA GLU A 109 -4.39 14.37 22.67
C GLU A 109 -3.41 14.10 21.52
N THR A 110 -3.37 12.87 21.05
CA THR A 110 -2.54 12.50 19.90
C THR A 110 -2.92 13.28 18.66
N LEU A 111 -4.22 13.39 18.36
CA LEU A 111 -4.72 14.12 17.19
C LEU A 111 -4.31 15.59 17.22
N HIS A 112 -4.43 16.27 18.35
CA HIS A 112 -3.97 17.66 18.49
C HIS A 112 -2.48 17.81 18.19
N LYS A 113 -1.66 16.91 18.72
CA LYS A 113 -0.20 16.96 18.54
C LYS A 113 0.23 16.69 17.11
N VAL A 114 -0.29 15.61 16.50
CA VAL A 114 0.12 15.25 15.14
C VAL A 114 -0.41 16.23 14.09
N TRP A 115 -1.67 16.69 14.21
CA TRP A 115 -2.25 17.63 13.26
C TRP A 115 -1.65 19.02 13.34
N THR A 116 -1.22 19.48 14.51
CA THR A 116 -0.43 20.71 14.64
C THR A 116 0.86 20.63 13.82
N GLN A 117 1.60 19.51 13.91
CA GLN A 117 2.86 19.32 13.20
C GLN A 117 2.64 19.23 11.68
N ILE A 118 1.63 18.44 11.22
CA ILE A 118 1.31 18.27 9.81
C ILE A 118 0.86 19.61 9.19
N ALA A 119 -0.09 20.29 9.84
CA ALA A 119 -0.63 21.55 9.34
C ALA A 119 0.45 22.63 9.28
N LEU A 120 1.32 22.77 10.31
CA LEU A 120 2.45 23.69 10.29
C LEU A 120 3.42 23.42 9.15
N ARG A 121 3.68 22.15 8.84
CA ARG A 121 4.59 21.78 7.76
C ARG A 121 4.04 22.08 6.39
N TYR A 122 2.74 21.82 6.17
CA TYR A 122 2.15 21.84 4.83
C TYR A 122 1.28 23.06 4.52
N ARG A 123 1.06 23.99 5.45
CA ARG A 123 0.23 25.18 5.27
C ARG A 123 0.60 26.04 4.05
N ASP A 124 1.86 26.00 3.63
CA ASP A 124 2.36 26.77 2.49
C ASP A 124 2.39 25.94 1.18
N ARG A 125 1.94 24.66 1.20
CA ARG A 125 1.77 23.83 0.01
C ARG A 125 0.59 24.32 -0.84
N SER A 126 0.42 23.74 -2.02
CA SER A 126 -0.70 24.06 -2.90
C SER A 126 -2.05 23.63 -2.31
N ASP A 127 -3.13 24.23 -2.78
CA ASP A 127 -4.50 23.85 -2.38
C ASP A 127 -4.92 22.44 -2.82
N ARG A 128 -3.98 21.68 -3.41
CA ARG A 128 -4.17 20.25 -3.76
C ARG A 128 -3.95 19.31 -2.60
N VAL A 129 -3.40 19.77 -1.48
CA VAL A 129 -3.24 18.99 -0.26
C VAL A 129 -4.47 19.12 0.61
N LEU A 130 -5.02 18.01 1.09
CA LEU A 130 -6.14 17.94 2.04
C LEU A 130 -5.73 17.12 3.26
N TYR A 131 -6.38 17.37 4.39
CA TYR A 131 -6.14 16.69 5.67
C TYR A 131 -7.35 15.88 6.09
N GLU A 132 -7.19 14.57 6.36
CA GLU A 132 -8.26 13.72 6.90
C GLU A 132 -7.94 13.34 8.35
N ILE A 133 -8.78 13.81 9.28
CA ILE A 133 -8.48 13.82 10.72
C ILE A 133 -8.23 12.42 11.26
N LEU A 134 -9.10 11.45 10.97
CA LEU A 134 -8.95 10.05 11.38
C LEU A 134 -9.83 9.15 10.51
N ASN A 135 -9.25 8.08 10.00
CA ASN A 135 -9.97 7.02 9.32
C ASN A 135 -10.87 6.25 10.29
N GLU A 136 -12.12 6.04 9.90
CA GLU A 136 -13.08 5.08 10.48
C GLU A 136 -13.14 5.03 12.02
N PRO A 137 -13.37 6.15 12.71
CA PRO A 137 -13.59 6.12 14.15
C PRO A 137 -14.78 5.20 14.49
N HIS A 138 -14.58 4.27 15.42
CA HIS A 138 -15.59 3.27 15.78
C HIS A 138 -15.51 2.89 17.26
N GLY A 139 -16.57 2.28 17.80
CA GLY A 139 -16.65 1.93 19.23
C GLY A 139 -16.73 3.13 20.18
N ILE A 140 -16.74 4.35 19.65
CA ILE A 140 -16.92 5.61 20.35
C ILE A 140 -18.33 6.17 20.02
N SER A 141 -18.98 6.86 20.97
CA SER A 141 -20.28 7.44 20.67
C SER A 141 -20.17 8.54 19.60
N PRO A 142 -21.14 8.63 18.65
CA PRO A 142 -21.11 9.64 17.59
C PRO A 142 -20.98 11.06 18.11
N LYS A 143 -21.69 11.39 19.20
CA LYS A 143 -21.63 12.73 19.83
C LYS A 143 -20.24 13.04 20.40
N LYS A 144 -19.57 12.05 21.00
CA LYS A 144 -18.24 12.23 21.58
C LYS A 144 -17.18 12.39 20.49
N TRP A 145 -17.25 11.55 19.44
CA TRP A 145 -16.38 11.69 18.27
C TRP A 145 -16.55 13.06 17.61
N ALA A 146 -17.78 13.47 17.32
CA ALA A 146 -18.07 14.76 16.71
C ALA A 146 -17.51 15.95 17.50
N ALA A 147 -17.53 15.88 18.82
CA ALA A 147 -16.95 16.92 19.67
C ALA A 147 -15.41 16.94 19.61
N ILE A 148 -14.76 15.77 19.63
CA ILE A 148 -13.30 15.65 19.46
C ILE A 148 -12.90 16.20 18.09
N GLN A 149 -13.54 15.73 17.02
CA GLN A 149 -13.28 16.18 15.66
C GLN A 149 -13.39 17.71 15.51
N GLY A 150 -14.40 18.34 16.15
CA GLY A 150 -14.56 19.79 16.14
C GLY A 150 -13.35 20.52 16.75
N ARG A 151 -12.86 20.05 17.89
CA ARG A 151 -11.67 20.65 18.53
C ARG A 151 -10.39 20.42 17.73
N VAL A 152 -10.27 19.30 17.03
CA VAL A 152 -9.13 19.05 16.12
C VAL A 152 -9.21 19.97 14.90
N ILE A 153 -10.40 20.24 14.34
CA ILE A 153 -10.58 21.26 13.29
C ILE A 153 -10.05 22.62 13.78
N GLU A 154 -10.44 23.06 14.99
CA GLU A 154 -9.93 24.31 15.58
C GLU A 154 -8.40 24.31 15.72
N THR A 155 -7.82 23.18 16.08
CA THR A 155 -6.35 23.04 16.18
C THR A 155 -5.68 23.21 14.82
N ILE A 156 -6.18 22.60 13.78
CA ILE A 156 -5.65 22.75 12.41
C ILE A 156 -5.81 24.22 11.97
N ARG A 157 -6.98 24.82 12.18
CA ARG A 157 -7.28 26.21 11.77
C ARG A 157 -6.45 27.26 12.50
N ALA A 158 -5.97 26.95 13.70
CA ALA A 158 -5.05 27.83 14.42
C ALA A 158 -3.71 28.06 13.68
N VAL A 159 -3.35 27.17 12.73
CA VAL A 159 -2.08 27.22 12.00
C VAL A 159 -2.22 27.16 10.48
N ASP A 160 -3.36 26.69 9.96
CA ASP A 160 -3.66 26.56 8.53
C ASP A 160 -5.15 26.84 8.27
N ASP A 161 -5.43 27.98 7.66
CA ASP A 161 -6.79 28.43 7.28
C ASP A 161 -7.13 28.15 5.80
N ARG A 162 -6.22 27.51 5.05
CA ARG A 162 -6.31 27.35 3.59
C ARG A 162 -6.81 26.01 3.14
N HIS A 163 -6.25 24.94 3.70
CA HIS A 163 -6.47 23.59 3.19
C HIS A 163 -7.84 23.02 3.61
N TRP A 164 -8.39 22.19 2.75
CA TRP A 164 -9.61 21.45 3.05
C TRP A 164 -9.36 20.39 4.13
N ILE A 165 -10.30 20.22 5.04
CA ILE A 165 -10.25 19.18 6.06
C ILE A 165 -11.36 18.17 5.76
N VAL A 166 -10.99 16.89 5.67
CA VAL A 166 -11.91 15.76 5.49
C VAL A 166 -12.39 15.32 6.86
N VAL A 167 -13.73 15.27 7.03
CA VAL A 167 -14.39 14.98 8.29
C VAL A 167 -15.48 13.92 8.10
N GLY A 168 -15.52 12.93 9.00
CA GLY A 168 -16.47 11.83 8.90
C GLY A 168 -17.18 11.52 10.21
N GLY A 169 -18.25 10.74 10.12
CA GLY A 169 -19.00 10.25 11.28
C GLY A 169 -18.29 9.08 11.98
N ALA A 170 -18.73 8.73 13.18
CA ALA A 170 -18.34 7.49 13.85
C ALA A 170 -18.89 6.25 13.10
N ASN A 171 -18.77 5.06 13.71
CA ASN A 171 -19.21 3.79 13.13
C ASN A 171 -18.61 3.52 11.74
N PHE A 172 -17.29 3.55 11.66
CA PHE A 172 -16.54 3.25 10.42
C PHE A 172 -16.87 4.20 9.27
N ASN A 173 -16.97 5.49 9.56
CA ASN A 173 -17.40 6.51 8.59
C ASN A 173 -18.72 6.17 7.87
N SER A 174 -19.66 5.57 8.59
CA SER A 174 -20.95 5.20 8.03
C SER A 174 -21.70 6.42 7.48
N TYR A 175 -22.29 6.27 6.29
CA TYR A 175 -23.15 7.29 5.68
C TYR A 175 -24.37 7.65 6.55
N THR A 176 -24.80 6.75 7.45
CA THR A 176 -25.91 7.00 8.38
C THR A 176 -25.57 8.01 9.47
N GLU A 177 -24.28 8.13 9.82
CA GLU A 177 -23.80 9.00 10.89
C GLU A 177 -23.61 10.46 10.46
N LEU A 178 -23.58 10.75 9.16
CA LEU A 178 -23.43 12.12 8.64
C LEU A 178 -24.47 13.09 9.20
N ASN A 179 -25.72 12.67 9.31
CA ASN A 179 -26.79 13.51 9.85
C ASN A 179 -26.61 13.88 11.33
N GLY A 180 -25.85 13.10 12.08
CA GLY A 180 -25.54 13.33 13.49
C GLY A 180 -24.40 14.31 13.73
N LEU A 181 -23.62 14.64 12.70
CA LEU A 181 -22.53 15.61 12.82
C LEU A 181 -23.09 17.03 13.08
N PRO A 182 -22.43 17.85 13.92
CA PRO A 182 -22.83 19.25 14.11
C PRO A 182 -22.54 20.10 12.87
N ASN A 183 -23.06 21.32 12.84
CA ASN A 183 -22.58 22.32 11.91
C ASN A 183 -21.30 22.92 12.48
N TYR A 184 -20.18 22.43 12.02
CA TYR A 184 -18.89 23.03 12.34
C TYR A 184 -18.82 24.44 11.73
N ALA A 185 -18.22 25.39 12.45
CA ALA A 185 -18.06 26.76 11.98
C ALA A 185 -16.85 26.89 11.05
N ASP A 186 -16.87 26.14 9.93
CA ASP A 186 -15.78 26.08 8.95
C ASP A 186 -16.39 25.83 7.55
N ASP A 187 -15.95 26.56 6.54
CA ASP A 187 -16.46 26.51 5.17
C ASP A 187 -15.59 25.66 4.22
N LYS A 188 -14.48 25.13 4.70
CA LYS A 188 -13.57 24.26 3.94
C LYS A 188 -13.52 22.84 4.51
N LEU A 189 -14.72 22.27 4.76
CA LEU A 189 -14.87 20.89 5.19
C LEU A 189 -15.44 20.03 4.07
N LEU A 190 -14.76 18.92 3.80
CA LEU A 190 -15.22 17.85 2.93
C LEU A 190 -15.74 16.69 3.79
N TYR A 191 -17.04 16.45 3.74
CA TYR A 191 -17.66 15.39 4.53
C TYR A 191 -17.46 14.03 3.88
N THR A 192 -16.92 13.07 4.60
CA THR A 192 -16.64 11.73 4.05
C THR A 192 -17.54 10.65 4.63
N PHE A 193 -17.81 9.65 3.82
CA PHE A 193 -18.36 8.37 4.22
C PHE A 193 -17.68 7.24 3.45
N HIS A 194 -17.73 6.01 4.00
CA HIS A 194 -17.30 4.80 3.33
C HIS A 194 -18.49 3.97 2.91
N PHE A 195 -18.38 3.24 1.81
CA PHE A 195 -19.50 2.51 1.23
C PHE A 195 -19.11 1.11 0.77
N TYR A 196 -19.63 0.12 1.48
CA TYR A 196 -19.37 -1.29 1.21
C TYR A 196 -20.64 -2.15 1.18
N ASP A 197 -21.82 -1.53 1.01
CA ASP A 197 -23.07 -2.28 0.95
C ASP A 197 -23.34 -2.88 -0.44
N PRO A 198 -23.84 -4.12 -0.49
CA PRO A 198 -24.14 -5.02 0.62
C PRO A 198 -22.87 -5.73 1.13
N PHE A 199 -22.59 -5.64 2.43
CA PHE A 199 -21.34 -6.06 3.04
C PHE A 199 -20.96 -7.52 2.78
N ILE A 200 -21.94 -8.45 2.78
CA ILE A 200 -21.69 -9.86 2.47
C ILE A 200 -21.25 -10.10 1.02
N PHE A 201 -21.52 -9.17 0.11
CA PHE A 201 -21.01 -9.21 -1.26
C PHE A 201 -19.60 -8.62 -1.34
N THR A 202 -19.41 -7.42 -0.80
CA THR A 202 -18.15 -6.69 -0.93
C THR A 202 -17.01 -7.29 -0.11
N HIS A 203 -17.33 -8.02 0.97
CA HIS A 203 -16.35 -8.62 1.89
C HIS A 203 -16.36 -10.15 1.91
N GLN A 204 -17.04 -10.81 0.98
CA GLN A 204 -16.97 -12.28 0.87
C GLN A 204 -15.51 -12.74 0.74
N GLY A 205 -15.10 -13.70 1.57
CA GLY A 205 -13.72 -14.18 1.64
C GLY A 205 -12.82 -13.43 2.63
N ALA A 206 -13.25 -12.31 3.21
CA ALA A 206 -12.45 -11.52 4.14
C ALA A 206 -12.21 -12.25 5.46
N SER A 207 -10.96 -12.24 5.93
CA SER A 207 -10.56 -12.89 7.18
C SER A 207 -10.60 -11.97 8.41
N TRP A 208 -10.64 -10.65 8.20
CA TRP A 208 -10.57 -9.62 9.25
C TRP A 208 -11.93 -9.13 9.76
N THR A 209 -13.02 -9.66 9.22
CA THR A 209 -14.39 -9.33 9.66
C THR A 209 -14.79 -10.13 10.88
N ASP A 210 -15.85 -9.70 11.58
CA ASP A 210 -16.44 -10.44 12.71
C ASP A 210 -17.92 -10.81 12.40
N PRO A 211 -18.23 -12.11 12.18
CA PRO A 211 -17.29 -13.23 12.06
C PRO A 211 -16.45 -13.15 10.79
N PRO A 212 -15.31 -13.88 10.70
CA PRO A 212 -14.54 -14.00 9.47
C PRO A 212 -15.40 -14.54 8.32
N LEU A 213 -15.41 -13.84 7.19
CA LEU A 213 -16.17 -14.24 5.99
C LEU A 213 -15.37 -15.14 5.04
N THR A 214 -14.23 -15.67 5.48
CA THR A 214 -13.35 -16.55 4.69
C THR A 214 -14.11 -17.69 3.98
N PRO A 215 -15.09 -18.40 4.60
CA PRO A 215 -15.80 -19.47 3.93
C PRO A 215 -16.92 -18.99 2.99
N LEU A 216 -17.25 -17.69 2.98
CA LEU A 216 -18.28 -17.13 2.12
C LEU A 216 -17.73 -16.81 0.73
N ALA A 217 -18.36 -17.34 -0.32
CA ALA A 217 -17.93 -17.14 -1.70
C ALA A 217 -19.13 -17.13 -2.67
N ALA A 218 -18.90 -16.55 -3.84
CA ALA A 218 -19.83 -16.52 -4.96
C ALA A 218 -21.23 -15.95 -4.62
N VAL A 219 -21.30 -14.99 -3.69
CA VAL A 219 -22.49 -14.15 -3.50
C VAL A 219 -22.62 -13.28 -4.75
N PRO A 220 -23.74 -13.37 -5.50
CA PRO A 220 -23.86 -12.67 -6.78
C PRO A 220 -24.23 -11.20 -6.63
N PHE A 221 -23.88 -10.39 -7.63
CA PHE A 221 -24.40 -9.03 -7.75
C PHE A 221 -24.80 -8.67 -9.18
N PRO A 222 -26.04 -8.15 -9.42
CA PRO A 222 -27.14 -8.10 -8.46
C PRO A 222 -27.70 -9.47 -8.11
N PRO A 223 -28.58 -9.61 -7.09
CA PRO A 223 -29.27 -10.85 -6.81
C PRO A 223 -30.01 -11.39 -8.05
N GLY A 224 -29.92 -12.70 -8.28
CA GLY A 224 -30.60 -13.37 -9.37
C GLY A 224 -29.79 -13.52 -10.67
N VAL A 225 -28.60 -12.92 -10.80
CA VAL A 225 -27.71 -13.15 -11.98
C VAL A 225 -27.05 -14.53 -11.95
N SER A 226 -26.91 -15.10 -10.76
CA SER A 226 -26.47 -16.47 -10.53
C SER A 226 -27.09 -17.04 -9.26
N PRO A 227 -27.06 -18.36 -9.04
CA PRO A 227 -27.59 -18.97 -7.82
C PRO A 227 -26.90 -18.44 -6.55
N MET A 228 -27.68 -18.24 -5.49
CA MET A 228 -27.15 -17.89 -4.18
C MET A 228 -26.35 -19.04 -3.57
N PRO A 229 -25.19 -18.77 -2.93
CA PRO A 229 -24.46 -19.79 -2.21
C PRO A 229 -25.25 -20.26 -0.98
N LYS A 230 -24.99 -21.50 -0.57
CA LYS A 230 -25.49 -21.98 0.72
C LYS A 230 -24.75 -21.28 1.86
N VAL A 231 -25.46 -21.07 2.98
CA VAL A 231 -24.81 -20.54 4.19
C VAL A 231 -23.72 -21.52 4.65
N PRO A 232 -22.44 -21.12 4.70
CA PRO A 232 -21.37 -21.96 5.25
C PRO A 232 -21.69 -22.40 6.67
N GLN A 233 -21.24 -23.59 7.05
CA GLN A 233 -21.59 -24.18 8.35
C GLN A 233 -21.17 -23.27 9.52
N GLU A 234 -20.02 -22.69 9.43
CA GLU A 234 -19.39 -21.80 10.43
C GLU A 234 -20.18 -20.51 10.62
N LEU A 235 -20.94 -20.08 9.61
CA LEU A 235 -21.67 -18.81 9.60
C LEU A 235 -23.18 -18.96 9.90
N ARG A 236 -23.69 -20.17 10.11
CA ARG A 236 -25.14 -20.43 10.26
C ARG A 236 -25.76 -19.77 11.48
N SER A 237 -25.01 -19.62 12.56
CA SER A 237 -25.46 -19.02 13.81
C SER A 237 -25.11 -17.52 13.93
N THR A 238 -24.67 -16.90 12.86
CA THR A 238 -24.25 -15.51 12.81
C THR A 238 -25.24 -14.64 12.03
N TRP A 239 -25.03 -13.32 12.05
CA TRP A 239 -25.81 -12.36 11.26
C TRP A 239 -25.76 -12.65 9.76
N VAL A 240 -24.71 -13.30 9.27
CA VAL A 240 -24.52 -13.63 7.84
C VAL A 240 -25.67 -14.48 7.29
N ALA A 241 -26.17 -15.44 8.08
CA ALA A 241 -27.31 -16.27 7.65
C ALA A 241 -28.57 -15.43 7.39
N GLY A 242 -28.81 -14.41 8.23
CA GLY A 242 -29.90 -13.46 8.06
C GLY A 242 -29.74 -12.61 6.80
N SER A 243 -28.53 -12.07 6.58
CA SER A 243 -28.22 -11.27 5.40
C SER A 243 -28.34 -12.05 4.10
N LEU A 244 -27.84 -13.31 4.05
CA LEU A 244 -28.02 -14.19 2.89
C LEU A 244 -29.50 -14.48 2.59
N LYS A 245 -30.30 -14.70 3.62
CA LYS A 245 -31.76 -14.91 3.48
C LYS A 245 -32.47 -13.68 2.91
N ASN A 246 -32.05 -12.49 3.30
CA ASN A 246 -32.66 -11.22 2.89
C ASN A 246 -31.98 -10.60 1.65
N TYR A 247 -30.98 -11.24 1.11
CA TYR A 247 -30.08 -10.65 0.10
C TYR A 247 -30.80 -10.21 -1.18
N SER A 248 -31.87 -10.89 -1.60
CA SER A 248 -32.66 -10.48 -2.77
C SER A 248 -33.17 -9.02 -2.65
N ARG A 249 -33.39 -8.54 -1.42
CA ARG A 249 -33.75 -7.15 -1.13
C ARG A 249 -32.53 -6.31 -0.86
N GLU A 250 -31.67 -6.72 0.07
CA GLU A 250 -30.51 -5.94 0.55
C GLU A 250 -29.45 -5.72 -0.51
N GLY A 251 -29.25 -6.70 -1.38
CA GLY A 251 -28.32 -6.63 -2.52
C GLY A 251 -28.92 -6.04 -3.79
N SER A 252 -30.20 -5.62 -3.79
CA SER A 252 -30.80 -5.06 -5.00
C SER A 252 -30.17 -3.70 -5.37
N PRO A 253 -30.04 -3.38 -6.67
CA PRO A 253 -29.55 -2.07 -7.14
C PRO A 253 -30.29 -0.89 -6.52
N GLU A 254 -31.60 -1.03 -6.34
CA GLU A 254 -32.44 -0.03 -5.69
C GLU A 254 -32.05 0.23 -4.23
N GLN A 255 -31.77 -0.84 -3.48
CA GLN A 255 -31.40 -0.70 -2.06
C GLN A 255 -30.01 -0.09 -1.91
N VAL A 256 -29.06 -0.49 -2.76
CA VAL A 256 -27.70 0.07 -2.80
C VAL A 256 -27.74 1.58 -3.10
N THR A 257 -28.46 1.99 -4.13
CA THR A 257 -28.57 3.41 -4.47
C THR A 257 -29.32 4.23 -3.41
N LYS A 258 -30.38 3.67 -2.78
CA LYS A 258 -31.10 4.31 -1.65
C LYS A 258 -30.17 4.54 -0.44
N ALA A 259 -29.24 3.65 -0.18
CA ALA A 259 -28.26 3.82 0.90
C ALA A 259 -27.35 5.03 0.64
N ILE A 260 -26.82 5.17 -0.57
CA ILE A 260 -26.03 6.35 -0.99
C ILE A 260 -26.86 7.63 -0.91
N ASP A 261 -28.16 7.57 -1.23
CA ASP A 261 -29.06 8.71 -1.15
C ASP A 261 -29.26 9.26 0.27
N ILE A 262 -28.88 8.53 1.30
CA ILE A 262 -28.85 9.06 2.68
C ILE A 262 -27.78 10.16 2.80
N ALA A 263 -26.59 9.92 2.27
CA ALA A 263 -25.52 10.92 2.22
C ALA A 263 -25.90 12.10 1.30
N TRP A 264 -26.58 11.82 0.16
CA TRP A 264 -27.05 12.89 -0.73
C TRP A 264 -28.08 13.81 -0.06
N LYS A 265 -29.03 13.27 0.71
CA LYS A 265 -30.00 14.08 1.47
C LYS A 265 -29.31 14.97 2.50
N PHE A 266 -28.24 14.46 3.14
CA PHE A 266 -27.42 15.25 4.04
C PHE A 266 -26.72 16.40 3.29
N ALA A 267 -26.02 16.09 2.19
CA ALA A 267 -25.31 17.08 1.38
C ALA A 267 -26.25 18.21 0.90
N LYS A 268 -27.41 17.82 0.35
CA LYS A 268 -28.43 18.75 -0.14
C LYS A 268 -29.01 19.64 0.97
N LYS A 269 -29.28 19.04 2.13
CA LYS A 269 -29.83 19.79 3.29
C LYS A 269 -28.84 20.80 3.83
N ARG A 270 -27.56 20.44 3.89
CA ARG A 270 -26.49 21.27 4.48
C ARG A 270 -25.77 22.15 3.48
N LYS A 271 -25.91 21.89 2.20
CA LYS A 271 -25.17 22.53 1.10
C LYS A 271 -23.65 22.41 1.29
N VAL A 272 -23.19 21.19 1.51
CA VAL A 272 -21.77 20.86 1.74
C VAL A 272 -21.30 19.83 0.74
N PRO A 273 -20.01 19.83 0.36
CA PRO A 273 -19.45 18.79 -0.49
C PRO A 273 -19.32 17.48 0.29
N VAL A 274 -19.53 16.35 -0.41
CA VAL A 274 -19.42 15.01 0.16
C VAL A 274 -18.52 14.13 -0.70
N PHE A 275 -17.78 13.29 -0.04
CA PHE A 275 -16.77 12.41 -0.60
C PHE A 275 -17.00 10.97 -0.12
N CYS A 276 -17.10 10.03 -1.04
CA CYS A 276 -17.01 8.62 -0.70
C CYS A 276 -15.54 8.22 -0.62
N GLY A 277 -14.96 8.28 0.60
CA GLY A 277 -13.52 8.09 0.82
C GLY A 277 -13.02 6.69 0.52
N GLU A 278 -13.92 5.71 0.66
CA GLU A 278 -13.65 4.32 0.32
C GLU A 278 -14.91 3.64 -0.23
N PHE A 279 -14.75 2.86 -1.29
CA PHE A 279 -15.70 1.86 -1.75
C PHE A 279 -14.96 0.80 -2.55
N GLY A 280 -15.39 -0.45 -2.47
CA GLY A 280 -14.69 -1.52 -3.16
C GLY A 280 -15.29 -2.90 -2.94
N VAL A 281 -14.78 -3.88 -3.68
CA VAL A 281 -15.17 -5.29 -3.59
C VAL A 281 -13.92 -6.15 -3.46
N TYR A 282 -13.84 -6.92 -2.37
CA TYR A 282 -12.74 -7.84 -2.09
C TYR A 282 -12.66 -8.93 -3.16
N VAL A 283 -11.48 -9.09 -3.75
CA VAL A 283 -11.27 -9.89 -4.96
C VAL A 283 -11.42 -11.41 -4.75
N PRO A 284 -10.82 -12.04 -3.72
CA PRO A 284 -10.55 -13.49 -3.73
C PRO A 284 -11.76 -14.41 -3.93
N ASN A 285 -12.90 -14.10 -3.33
CA ASN A 285 -14.09 -14.95 -3.39
C ASN A 285 -15.24 -14.35 -4.21
N SER A 286 -15.03 -13.17 -4.80
CA SER A 286 -16.03 -12.50 -5.63
C SER A 286 -15.96 -12.95 -7.09
N LEU A 287 -17.09 -12.91 -7.78
CA LEU A 287 -17.14 -13.14 -9.22
C LEU A 287 -16.75 -11.85 -9.96
N GLN A 288 -15.82 -11.96 -10.94
CA GLN A 288 -15.26 -10.80 -11.63
C GLN A 288 -16.33 -9.92 -12.28
N GLY A 289 -17.23 -10.50 -13.07
CA GLY A 289 -18.30 -9.74 -13.72
C GLY A 289 -19.28 -9.07 -12.72
N ASP A 290 -19.44 -9.64 -11.53
CA ASP A 290 -20.27 -9.07 -10.48
C ASP A 290 -19.60 -7.86 -9.82
N ARG A 291 -18.27 -7.90 -9.66
CA ARG A 291 -17.48 -6.74 -9.22
C ARG A 291 -17.69 -5.56 -10.16
N ALA A 292 -17.50 -5.76 -11.45
CA ALA A 292 -17.68 -4.72 -12.47
C ALA A 292 -19.11 -4.13 -12.44
N ARG A 293 -20.14 -4.97 -12.32
CA ARG A 293 -21.54 -4.50 -12.21
C ARG A 293 -21.77 -3.63 -10.96
N TRP A 294 -21.19 -4.02 -9.83
CA TRP A 294 -21.32 -3.25 -8.61
C TRP A 294 -20.57 -1.90 -8.71
N TYR A 295 -19.35 -1.91 -9.26
CA TYR A 295 -18.60 -0.67 -9.47
C TYR A 295 -19.30 0.30 -10.41
N ALA A 296 -19.87 -0.21 -11.52
CA ALA A 296 -20.65 0.62 -12.43
C ALA A 296 -21.84 1.28 -11.72
N LEU A 297 -22.64 0.48 -11.00
CA LEU A 297 -23.81 1.02 -10.28
C LEU A 297 -23.43 2.06 -9.25
N VAL A 298 -22.43 1.76 -8.40
CA VAL A 298 -22.05 2.64 -7.29
C VAL A 298 -21.34 3.89 -7.82
N GLY A 299 -20.37 3.74 -8.72
CA GLY A 299 -19.62 4.86 -9.29
C GLY A 299 -20.52 5.84 -10.04
N GLU A 300 -21.37 5.35 -10.95
CA GLU A 300 -22.34 6.17 -11.67
C GLU A 300 -23.32 6.90 -10.72
N HIS A 301 -23.76 6.21 -9.65
CA HIS A 301 -24.70 6.83 -8.72
C HIS A 301 -24.03 7.90 -7.84
N LEU A 302 -22.78 7.68 -7.41
CA LEU A 302 -21.99 8.70 -6.69
C LEU A 302 -21.82 9.95 -7.56
N GLU A 303 -21.39 9.79 -8.82
CA GLU A 303 -21.20 10.90 -9.76
C GLU A 303 -22.52 11.62 -10.06
N LYS A 304 -23.61 10.88 -10.26
CA LYS A 304 -24.97 11.45 -10.44
C LYS A 304 -25.41 12.31 -9.25
N ARG A 305 -24.96 11.99 -8.04
CA ARG A 305 -25.24 12.77 -6.83
C ARG A 305 -24.27 13.93 -6.62
N GLY A 306 -23.29 14.11 -7.51
CA GLY A 306 -22.28 15.16 -7.43
C GLY A 306 -21.21 14.87 -6.37
N PHE A 307 -21.02 13.61 -6.02
CA PHE A 307 -20.02 13.20 -5.06
C PHE A 307 -18.67 12.91 -5.71
N SER A 308 -17.61 13.31 -5.06
CA SER A 308 -16.28 12.78 -5.33
C SER A 308 -16.13 11.41 -4.66
N TRP A 309 -15.25 10.57 -5.18
CA TRP A 309 -15.02 9.24 -4.63
C TRP A 309 -13.57 8.78 -4.75
N ALA A 310 -13.14 7.85 -3.91
CA ALA A 310 -11.88 7.13 -4.04
C ALA A 310 -12.10 5.62 -3.92
N LEU A 311 -11.65 4.91 -4.95
CA LEU A 311 -11.64 3.44 -4.97
C LEU A 311 -10.74 2.90 -3.84
N TRP A 312 -11.23 1.99 -3.05
CA TRP A 312 -10.40 1.14 -2.20
C TRP A 312 -10.15 -0.18 -2.94
N ASP A 313 -8.96 -0.43 -3.52
CA ASP A 313 -7.78 0.41 -3.52
C ASP A 313 -7.06 0.36 -4.89
N SER A 314 -5.85 0.87 -5.00
CA SER A 314 -5.10 0.80 -6.28
C SER A 314 -4.50 -0.59 -6.51
N PHE A 315 -3.65 -1.06 -5.59
CA PHE A 315 -2.75 -2.21 -5.76
C PHE A 315 -3.02 -3.38 -4.80
N GLY A 316 -4.04 -3.30 -3.97
CA GLY A 316 -4.35 -4.29 -2.95
C GLY A 316 -5.40 -5.32 -3.35
N SER A 317 -5.97 -5.96 -2.35
CA SER A 317 -6.94 -7.06 -2.54
C SER A 317 -8.34 -6.61 -3.00
N PHE A 318 -8.59 -5.31 -3.08
CA PHE A 318 -9.78 -4.70 -3.70
C PHE A 318 -9.43 -4.04 -5.04
N GLY A 319 -8.18 -4.13 -5.46
CA GLY A 319 -7.53 -3.31 -6.44
C GLY A 319 -8.11 -3.33 -7.85
N MET A 320 -7.60 -2.40 -8.65
CA MET A 320 -7.95 -2.25 -10.06
C MET A 320 -7.07 -3.08 -11.01
N PHE A 321 -6.21 -3.95 -10.46
CA PHE A 321 -5.34 -4.83 -11.26
C PHE A 321 -5.84 -6.26 -11.24
N THR A 322 -5.62 -6.98 -12.33
CA THR A 322 -5.97 -8.39 -12.45
C THR A 322 -5.21 -9.22 -11.40
N PRO A 323 -5.89 -10.04 -10.61
CA PRO A 323 -5.25 -10.84 -9.58
C PRO A 323 -4.10 -11.69 -10.12
N GLY A 324 -2.91 -11.56 -9.51
CA GLY A 324 -1.72 -12.31 -9.89
C GLY A 324 -0.98 -11.81 -11.14
N ALA A 325 -1.51 -10.81 -11.85
CA ALA A 325 -0.86 -10.30 -13.06
C ALA A 325 0.31 -9.36 -12.75
N GLY A 326 0.19 -8.52 -11.76
CA GLY A 326 1.15 -7.48 -11.38
C GLY A 326 0.49 -6.11 -11.26
N THR A 327 1.26 -5.04 -11.43
CA THR A 327 0.79 -3.67 -11.17
C THR A 327 1.19 -2.67 -12.27
N ARG A 328 1.33 -3.14 -13.51
CA ARG A 328 1.64 -2.27 -14.64
C ARG A 328 0.36 -1.80 -15.32
N PHE A 329 0.21 -0.52 -15.49
CA PHE A 329 -0.98 0.08 -16.11
C PHE A 329 -1.18 -0.33 -17.57
N GLU A 330 -0.10 -0.61 -18.29
CA GLU A 330 -0.14 -0.99 -19.70
C GLU A 330 -0.46 -2.48 -19.95
N SER A 331 -0.49 -3.33 -18.94
CA SER A 331 -0.63 -4.79 -19.13
C SER A 331 -1.43 -5.54 -18.08
N ASP A 332 -1.70 -4.95 -16.92
CA ASP A 332 -2.18 -5.72 -15.76
C ASP A 332 -3.51 -5.22 -15.20
N LEU A 333 -4.09 -4.16 -15.77
CA LEU A 333 -5.35 -3.62 -15.28
C LEU A 333 -6.51 -4.64 -15.45
N ASP A 334 -7.38 -4.69 -14.48
CA ASP A 334 -8.70 -5.31 -14.60
C ASP A 334 -9.60 -4.35 -15.40
N THR A 335 -9.62 -4.54 -16.72
CA THR A 335 -10.33 -3.64 -17.64
C THR A 335 -11.82 -3.60 -17.38
N ASP A 336 -12.42 -4.71 -16.90
CA ASP A 336 -13.85 -4.73 -16.54
C ASP A 336 -14.16 -3.75 -15.40
N VAL A 337 -13.25 -3.63 -14.43
CA VAL A 337 -13.39 -2.71 -13.30
C VAL A 337 -13.10 -1.27 -13.71
N THR A 338 -12.00 -1.04 -14.43
CA THR A 338 -11.62 0.33 -14.84
C THR A 338 -12.62 0.93 -15.81
N ASP A 339 -13.16 0.14 -16.75
CA ASP A 339 -14.22 0.56 -17.68
C ASP A 339 -15.54 0.81 -16.95
N ALA A 340 -15.91 -0.06 -15.98
CA ALA A 340 -17.09 0.13 -15.14
C ALA A 340 -17.05 1.45 -14.34
N LEU A 341 -15.86 1.91 -13.94
CA LEU A 341 -15.64 3.19 -13.26
C LEU A 341 -15.50 4.38 -14.24
N GLY A 342 -15.63 4.13 -15.55
CA GLY A 342 -15.49 5.16 -16.57
C GLY A 342 -14.10 5.81 -16.57
N LEU A 343 -13.06 5.00 -16.33
CA LEU A 343 -11.68 5.44 -16.40
C LEU A 343 -11.14 5.33 -17.83
N ASN A 344 -10.07 6.07 -18.14
CA ASN A 344 -9.41 6.06 -19.45
C ASN A 344 -8.48 4.84 -19.55
N THR A 345 -9.03 3.64 -19.61
CA THR A 345 -8.27 2.39 -19.62
C THR A 345 -7.38 2.31 -20.86
N PRO A 346 -6.04 2.22 -20.73
CA PRO A 346 -5.18 2.03 -21.89
C PRO A 346 -5.34 0.64 -22.48
N VAL A 347 -5.06 0.51 -23.79
CA VAL A 347 -5.03 -0.80 -24.46
C VAL A 347 -4.01 -1.69 -23.74
N GLN A 348 -4.47 -2.82 -23.24
CA GLN A 348 -3.61 -3.75 -22.52
C GLN A 348 -2.73 -4.54 -23.50
N VAL A 349 -1.42 -4.53 -23.26
CA VAL A 349 -0.45 -5.25 -24.07
C VAL A 349 0.00 -6.51 -23.36
N SER A 350 0.17 -7.61 -24.11
CA SER A 350 0.72 -8.83 -23.53
C SER A 350 2.15 -8.62 -23.05
N ARG A 351 2.47 -9.06 -21.84
CA ARG A 351 3.84 -9.08 -21.37
C ARG A 351 4.68 -10.02 -22.21
N THR A 352 5.65 -9.49 -22.91
CA THR A 352 6.77 -10.28 -23.46
C THR A 352 7.95 -10.12 -22.53
N SER A 353 8.36 -11.19 -21.84
CA SER A 353 9.64 -11.18 -21.13
C SER A 353 10.75 -11.08 -22.17
N LYS A 354 11.36 -9.91 -22.27
CA LYS A 354 12.58 -9.74 -23.06
C LYS A 354 13.78 -9.88 -22.12
N PRO A 355 14.87 -10.54 -22.57
CA PRO A 355 16.10 -10.53 -21.80
C PRO A 355 16.54 -9.11 -21.47
N LEU A 356 16.95 -8.89 -20.22
CA LEU A 356 17.54 -7.63 -19.82
C LEU A 356 18.81 -7.37 -20.62
N SER A 357 18.97 -6.16 -21.16
CA SER A 357 20.07 -5.80 -22.04
C SER A 357 20.86 -4.58 -21.59
N GLY A 358 20.59 -4.07 -20.39
CA GLY A 358 21.26 -2.88 -19.83
C GLY A 358 21.53 -3.02 -18.33
N PRO A 359 22.17 -2.04 -17.70
CA PRO A 359 22.38 -2.02 -16.27
C PRO A 359 21.07 -2.14 -15.49
N VAL A 360 21.13 -2.84 -14.34
CA VAL A 360 19.98 -2.99 -13.43
C VAL A 360 20.39 -2.43 -12.08
N VAL A 361 19.74 -1.36 -11.65
CA VAL A 361 19.88 -0.85 -10.28
C VAL A 361 18.99 -1.70 -9.38
N LEU A 362 19.55 -2.21 -8.30
CA LEU A 362 18.79 -2.92 -7.26
C LEU A 362 18.52 -2.01 -6.06
N PHE A 363 19.51 -1.21 -5.70
CA PHE A 363 19.48 -0.23 -4.63
C PHE A 363 20.51 0.87 -4.92
N ASP A 364 20.08 2.13 -4.82
CA ASP A 364 20.98 3.29 -4.84
C ASP A 364 20.80 4.21 -3.62
N ASP A 365 19.70 4.78 -3.36
CA ASP A 365 19.25 5.40 -2.10
C ASP A 365 18.04 4.64 -1.55
N TYR A 366 17.38 3.91 -2.43
CA TYR A 366 16.18 3.14 -2.17
C TYR A 366 16.22 1.85 -3.00
N PRO A 367 15.46 0.81 -2.63
CA PRO A 367 15.16 -0.25 -3.57
C PRO A 367 14.63 0.39 -4.86
N ALA A 368 15.16 -0.03 -6.01
CA ALA A 368 14.79 0.57 -7.29
C ALA A 368 13.28 0.42 -7.55
N ASP A 369 12.77 1.19 -8.51
CA ASP A 369 11.34 1.21 -8.84
C ASP A 369 10.75 -0.20 -8.94
N ARG A 370 9.61 -0.41 -8.24
CA ARG A 370 8.88 -1.68 -8.16
C ARG A 370 9.65 -2.87 -7.57
N ILE A 371 10.90 -2.72 -7.18
CA ILE A 371 11.60 -3.73 -6.37
C ILE A 371 11.00 -3.71 -4.96
N ARG A 372 10.50 -4.86 -4.52
CA ARG A 372 9.98 -5.03 -3.17
C ARG A 372 11.10 -5.47 -2.25
N TYR A 373 11.11 -4.93 -1.04
CA TYR A 373 11.93 -5.43 0.04
C TYR A 373 11.24 -6.63 0.70
N SER A 374 12.02 -7.67 0.95
CA SER A 374 11.66 -8.75 1.85
C SER A 374 12.85 -9.00 2.77
N GLY A 375 12.64 -8.94 4.07
CA GLY A 375 13.65 -9.27 5.06
C GLY A 375 13.13 -10.39 5.94
N TYR A 376 13.94 -11.42 6.14
CA TYR A 376 13.75 -12.37 7.22
C TYR A 376 14.75 -12.06 8.33
N VAL A 377 14.25 -11.62 9.48
CA VAL A 377 15.07 -11.17 10.60
C VAL A 377 14.54 -11.80 11.89
N SER A 378 15.39 -12.46 12.63
CA SER A 378 15.08 -12.95 13.98
C SER A 378 15.02 -11.79 14.99
N THR A 379 14.60 -12.10 16.22
CA THR A 379 14.13 -11.15 17.24
C THR A 379 15.06 -9.97 17.52
N ASP A 380 16.38 -10.15 17.44
CA ASP A 380 17.38 -9.10 17.78
C ASP A 380 18.14 -8.57 16.55
N GLY A 381 17.81 -9.06 15.37
CA GLY A 381 18.44 -8.63 14.13
C GLY A 381 17.89 -7.30 13.61
N ILE A 382 18.71 -6.56 12.89
CA ILE A 382 18.35 -5.28 12.28
C ILE A 382 18.65 -5.34 10.78
N ILE A 383 17.66 -5.00 9.97
CA ILE A 383 17.84 -4.59 8.58
C ILE A 383 17.15 -3.24 8.41
N SER A 384 17.91 -2.20 8.10
CA SER A 384 17.43 -0.85 7.80
C SER A 384 17.83 -0.47 6.40
N LEU A 385 16.91 0.12 5.63
CA LEU A 385 17.17 0.60 4.27
C LEU A 385 17.54 2.10 4.23
N TYR A 386 17.55 2.77 5.36
CA TYR A 386 17.68 4.23 5.44
C TYR A 386 18.78 4.66 6.42
N GLU A 387 19.92 3.97 6.36
CA GLU A 387 21.10 4.33 7.14
C GLU A 387 21.76 5.59 6.54
N ARG A 388 22.15 6.52 7.40
CA ARG A 388 22.78 7.79 6.97
C ARG A 388 24.28 7.68 6.73
N ASP A 389 24.94 6.68 7.29
CA ASP A 389 26.34 6.36 6.96
C ASP A 389 26.35 5.59 5.65
N ARG A 390 26.83 6.23 4.59
CA ARG A 390 26.69 5.82 3.21
C ARG A 390 27.94 6.06 2.38
N ALA A 391 28.11 5.29 1.32
CA ALA A 391 29.16 5.51 0.33
C ALA A 391 28.78 6.63 -0.65
N ARG A 392 27.48 6.67 -1.04
CA ARG A 392 26.94 7.58 -2.04
C ARG A 392 25.52 8.04 -1.65
N GLY A 393 25.00 9.01 -2.38
CA GLY A 393 23.62 9.44 -2.27
C GLY A 393 23.20 9.90 -0.88
N THR A 394 22.07 9.42 -0.40
CA THR A 394 21.43 9.83 0.86
C THR A 394 21.37 8.70 1.89
N TYR A 395 21.16 7.47 1.45
CA TYR A 395 20.95 6.32 2.31
C TYR A 395 21.76 5.10 1.89
N ALA A 396 22.03 4.24 2.85
CA ALA A 396 22.59 2.91 2.70
C ALA A 396 21.75 1.86 3.43
N ILE A 397 22.02 0.60 3.19
CA ILE A 397 21.44 -0.52 3.90
C ILE A 397 22.33 -0.86 5.10
N ARG A 398 21.71 -1.02 6.27
CA ARG A 398 22.37 -1.53 7.48
C ARG A 398 21.85 -2.92 7.81
N MET A 399 22.76 -3.87 7.98
CA MET A 399 22.48 -5.21 8.47
C MET A 399 23.31 -5.45 9.74
N ALA A 400 22.65 -5.73 10.86
CA ALA A 400 23.35 -5.92 12.14
C ALA A 400 22.71 -7.02 12.98
N ASN A 401 23.55 -7.71 13.76
CA ASN A 401 23.13 -8.70 14.75
C ASN A 401 22.19 -9.79 14.20
N LEU A 402 22.43 -10.25 12.97
CA LEU A 402 21.61 -11.22 12.28
C LEU A 402 21.98 -12.65 12.65
N ASP A 403 20.98 -13.51 12.82
CA ASP A 403 21.18 -14.94 12.86
C ASP A 403 21.54 -15.49 11.47
N ARG A 404 22.16 -16.66 11.45
CA ARG A 404 22.41 -17.40 10.22
C ARG A 404 21.11 -17.60 9.44
N TYR A 405 21.17 -17.41 8.12
CA TYR A 405 20.05 -17.46 7.19
C TYR A 405 19.04 -16.31 7.28
N ASN A 406 19.17 -15.36 8.21
CA ASN A 406 18.50 -14.08 8.06
C ASN A 406 18.95 -13.44 6.74
N HIS A 407 18.11 -12.68 6.08
CA HIS A 407 18.51 -12.09 4.79
C HIS A 407 17.79 -10.79 4.48
N LEU A 408 18.49 -9.96 3.74
CA LEU A 408 17.92 -8.89 2.94
C LEU A 408 17.53 -9.50 1.58
N GLY A 409 16.28 -9.34 1.17
CA GLY A 409 15.79 -9.73 -0.15
C GLY A 409 15.29 -8.54 -0.95
N LEU A 410 15.77 -8.37 -2.17
CA LEU A 410 15.30 -7.41 -3.17
C LEU A 410 14.58 -8.18 -4.28
N ILE A 411 13.25 -8.12 -4.28
CA ILE A 411 12.36 -8.96 -5.08
C ILE A 411 11.93 -8.19 -6.33
N PHE A 412 12.19 -8.75 -7.50
CA PHE A 412 11.69 -8.20 -8.77
C PHE A 412 10.15 -8.32 -8.86
N PRO A 413 9.48 -7.36 -9.53
CA PRO A 413 8.01 -7.39 -9.68
C PRO A 413 7.52 -8.59 -10.51
N ALA A 414 8.39 -9.18 -11.31
CA ALA A 414 8.22 -10.45 -12.02
C ALA A 414 9.60 -11.07 -12.26
N PRO A 415 9.71 -12.39 -12.46
CA PRO A 415 10.98 -13.03 -12.80
C PRO A 415 11.62 -12.37 -14.02
N GLN A 416 12.92 -12.11 -13.93
CA GLN A 416 13.71 -11.43 -14.95
C GLN A 416 14.58 -12.41 -15.73
N ASP A 417 14.65 -12.24 -17.05
CA ASP A 417 15.60 -12.95 -17.89
C ASP A 417 16.93 -12.18 -17.93
N MET A 418 17.94 -12.72 -17.24
CA MET A 418 19.29 -12.16 -17.12
C MET A 418 20.31 -12.89 -18.01
N THR A 419 19.89 -13.79 -18.88
CA THR A 419 20.80 -14.60 -19.74
C THR A 419 21.71 -13.73 -20.58
N ALA A 420 21.21 -12.62 -21.13
CA ALA A 420 22.04 -11.68 -21.90
C ALA A 420 23.06 -10.96 -21.02
N LEU A 421 22.73 -10.61 -19.77
CA LEU A 421 23.66 -9.95 -18.86
C LEU A 421 24.85 -10.87 -18.53
N VAL A 422 24.57 -12.16 -18.28
CA VAL A 422 25.65 -13.16 -18.06
C VAL A 422 26.54 -13.30 -19.27
N ARG A 423 25.93 -13.48 -20.45
CA ARG A 423 26.69 -13.63 -21.73
C ARG A 423 27.55 -12.40 -22.02
N ASP A 424 27.05 -11.19 -21.74
CA ASP A 424 27.68 -9.92 -22.09
C ASP A 424 28.65 -9.41 -21.00
N GLY A 425 28.97 -10.25 -19.99
CA GLY A 425 30.00 -10.00 -18.99
C GLY A 425 29.64 -8.98 -17.90
N TYR A 426 28.36 -8.86 -17.58
CA TYR A 426 27.90 -8.02 -16.47
C TYR A 426 28.33 -8.61 -15.12
N ALA A 427 28.38 -7.74 -14.10
CA ALA A 427 28.77 -8.09 -12.75
C ALA A 427 27.83 -7.39 -11.74
N VAL A 428 27.63 -8.01 -10.58
CA VAL A 428 27.14 -7.30 -9.41
C VAL A 428 28.25 -6.40 -8.90
N THR A 429 27.95 -5.12 -8.75
CA THR A 429 28.81 -4.15 -8.08
C THR A 429 28.05 -3.60 -6.89
N LEU A 430 28.70 -3.52 -5.74
CA LEU A 430 28.16 -2.90 -4.54
C LEU A 430 29.27 -2.24 -3.74
N TYR A 431 28.92 -1.25 -2.91
CA TYR A 431 29.78 -0.78 -1.86
C TYR A 431 29.42 -1.49 -0.57
N ALA A 432 30.44 -1.87 0.22
CA ALA A 432 30.25 -2.45 1.53
C ALA A 432 31.27 -1.90 2.52
N ARG A 433 30.87 -1.88 3.79
CA ARG A 433 31.68 -1.39 4.92
C ARG A 433 31.41 -2.22 6.16
N THR A 434 32.47 -2.56 6.91
CA THR A 434 32.36 -3.24 8.20
C THR A 434 33.63 -3.05 9.04
N THR A 435 33.50 -3.27 10.33
CA THR A 435 34.62 -3.47 11.28
C THR A 435 34.66 -4.90 11.83
N ALA A 436 33.73 -5.77 11.36
CA ALA A 436 33.66 -7.16 11.77
C ALA A 436 34.87 -7.94 11.28
N LYS A 437 35.56 -8.66 12.17
CA LYS A 437 36.80 -9.38 11.83
C LYS A 437 36.58 -10.67 11.04
N ASP A 438 35.43 -11.30 11.23
CA ASP A 438 35.06 -12.53 10.55
C ASP A 438 34.05 -12.23 9.42
N VAL A 439 34.56 -11.76 8.29
CA VAL A 439 33.75 -11.43 7.11
C VAL A 439 33.56 -12.67 6.27
N ARG A 440 32.36 -13.22 6.28
CA ARG A 440 31.97 -14.31 5.37
C ARG A 440 30.47 -14.39 5.21
N PHE A 441 29.96 -13.93 4.09
CA PHE A 441 28.54 -13.97 3.75
C PHE A 441 28.35 -14.16 2.24
N ASP A 442 27.14 -14.55 1.84
CA ASP A 442 26.82 -14.72 0.43
C ASP A 442 25.94 -13.58 -0.09
N ILE A 443 26.21 -13.18 -1.33
CA ILE A 443 25.22 -12.56 -2.21
C ILE A 443 24.69 -13.63 -3.15
N ARG A 444 23.40 -13.61 -3.45
CA ARG A 444 22.81 -14.62 -4.32
C ARG A 444 21.61 -14.15 -5.11
N PHE A 445 21.40 -14.73 -6.28
CA PHE A 445 20.16 -14.71 -7.01
C PHE A 445 19.35 -15.97 -6.74
N VAL A 446 18.02 -15.86 -6.76
CA VAL A 446 17.11 -16.95 -6.45
C VAL A 446 16.03 -17.04 -7.50
N ASN A 447 15.72 -18.25 -7.98
CA ASN A 447 14.63 -18.54 -8.88
C ASN A 447 13.26 -18.43 -8.20
N PRO A 448 12.15 -18.35 -8.94
CA PRO A 448 10.81 -18.27 -8.36
C PRO A 448 10.47 -19.45 -7.43
N ASP A 449 9.58 -19.17 -6.46
CA ASP A 449 8.96 -20.14 -5.57
C ASP A 449 7.45 -19.82 -5.47
N ALA A 450 6.82 -19.68 -6.63
CA ALA A 450 5.42 -19.24 -6.72
C ALA A 450 4.44 -20.39 -6.98
N GLY A 451 4.93 -21.59 -7.29
CA GLY A 451 4.10 -22.73 -7.62
C GLY A 451 4.68 -24.07 -7.12
N PRO A 452 3.90 -25.15 -7.19
CA PRO A 452 4.33 -26.47 -6.73
C PRO A 452 5.55 -27.02 -7.51
N ASP A 453 5.68 -26.61 -8.76
CA ASP A 453 6.77 -27.04 -9.65
C ASP A 453 7.98 -26.09 -9.66
N ASP A 454 7.88 -24.93 -9.00
CA ASP A 454 8.96 -23.98 -8.87
C ASP A 454 9.91 -24.40 -7.73
N MET A 455 11.20 -24.37 -8.02
CA MET A 455 12.25 -24.59 -7.01
C MET A 455 13.10 -23.32 -6.90
N PRO A 456 13.26 -22.75 -5.69
CA PRO A 456 14.04 -21.53 -5.47
C PRO A 456 15.55 -21.82 -5.52
N TRP A 457 16.02 -22.28 -6.69
CA TRP A 457 17.45 -22.53 -6.94
C TRP A 457 18.25 -21.25 -6.74
N ARG A 458 19.46 -21.39 -6.24
CA ARG A 458 20.34 -20.31 -5.84
C ARG A 458 21.59 -20.27 -6.67
N MET A 459 21.99 -19.06 -7.09
CA MET A 459 23.25 -18.75 -7.76
C MET A 459 24.00 -17.77 -6.86
N SER A 460 25.08 -18.20 -6.22
CA SER A 460 25.72 -17.51 -5.09
C SER A 460 27.16 -17.11 -5.39
N ALA A 461 27.64 -16.11 -4.65
CA ALA A 461 29.06 -15.80 -4.50
C ALA A 461 29.30 -15.40 -3.04
N THR A 462 30.40 -15.93 -2.48
CA THR A 462 30.82 -15.60 -1.11
C THR A 462 31.71 -14.37 -1.09
N ILE A 463 31.40 -13.42 -0.23
CA ILE A 463 32.25 -12.27 0.10
C ILE A 463 32.97 -12.57 1.41
N ASP A 464 34.29 -12.41 1.41
CA ASP A 464 35.16 -12.63 2.55
C ASP A 464 36.03 -11.40 2.87
N SER A 465 36.88 -11.52 3.89
CA SER A 465 37.76 -10.44 4.34
C SER A 465 38.80 -10.00 3.32
N THR A 466 39.05 -10.76 2.26
CA THR A 466 39.93 -10.35 1.16
C THR A 466 39.25 -9.37 0.22
N MET A 467 37.93 -9.47 0.07
CA MET A 467 37.11 -8.57 -0.74
C MET A 467 36.61 -7.40 0.08
N LEU A 468 36.29 -7.61 1.38
CA LEU A 468 35.82 -6.61 2.30
C LEU A 468 36.69 -6.58 3.58
N PRO A 469 37.78 -5.81 3.58
CA PRO A 469 38.61 -5.63 4.76
C PRO A 469 37.82 -5.05 5.95
N PRO A 470 38.07 -5.51 7.20
CA PRO A 470 37.38 -5.03 8.39
C PRO A 470 38.00 -3.74 8.95
N ASP A 471 38.27 -2.76 8.13
CA ASP A 471 38.95 -1.50 8.45
C ASP A 471 38.01 -0.33 8.69
N GLY A 472 36.70 -0.54 8.49
CA GLY A 472 35.70 0.49 8.67
C GLY A 472 35.60 1.49 7.51
N GLU A 473 36.26 1.23 6.40
CA GLU A 473 36.18 2.04 5.18
C GLU A 473 35.22 1.44 4.17
N TRP A 474 34.72 2.26 3.26
CA TRP A 474 33.86 1.81 2.17
C TRP A 474 34.67 1.17 1.03
N HIS A 475 34.39 -0.10 0.73
CA HIS A 475 35.03 -0.86 -0.32
C HIS A 475 34.05 -1.14 -1.46
N ARG A 476 34.50 -0.92 -2.70
CA ARG A 476 33.76 -1.31 -3.89
C ARG A 476 34.07 -2.77 -4.25
N ILE A 477 33.05 -3.62 -4.21
CA ILE A 477 33.13 -5.04 -4.55
C ILE A 477 32.50 -5.25 -5.91
N ARG A 478 33.17 -6.06 -6.76
CA ARG A 478 32.68 -6.41 -8.09
C ARG A 478 32.76 -7.92 -8.29
N ILE A 479 31.60 -8.55 -8.57
CA ILE A 479 31.49 -9.99 -8.77
C ILE A 479 30.87 -10.26 -10.14
N PRO A 480 31.61 -10.77 -11.13
CA PRO A 480 31.04 -11.16 -12.41
C PRO A 480 29.95 -12.20 -12.24
N LEU A 481 28.81 -12.04 -12.96
CA LEU A 481 27.73 -13.02 -12.92
C LEU A 481 28.20 -14.41 -13.33
N SER A 482 29.15 -14.49 -14.25
CA SER A 482 29.77 -15.74 -14.71
C SER A 482 30.69 -16.42 -13.68
N ALA A 483 31.06 -15.71 -12.61
CA ALA A 483 31.90 -16.26 -11.53
C ALA A 483 31.07 -16.81 -10.36
N MET A 484 29.74 -16.61 -10.40
CA MET A 484 28.85 -17.17 -9.40
C MET A 484 28.63 -18.67 -9.63
N HIS A 485 28.25 -19.39 -8.59
CA HIS A 485 28.05 -20.84 -8.62
C HIS A 485 26.71 -21.25 -7.96
N THR A 486 26.20 -22.38 -8.39
CA THR A 486 24.94 -22.91 -7.84
C THR A 486 25.16 -23.51 -6.45
N THR A 487 24.22 -23.29 -5.53
CA THR A 487 24.33 -23.73 -4.12
C THR A 487 23.13 -24.54 -3.63
N GLY A 488 22.26 -24.99 -4.53
CA GLY A 488 21.05 -25.76 -4.18
C GLY A 488 19.82 -24.88 -3.93
N ALA A 489 18.80 -25.47 -3.33
CA ALA A 489 17.53 -24.82 -3.02
C ALA A 489 17.01 -25.24 -1.63
N TRP A 490 16.26 -24.34 -1.00
CA TRP A 490 15.49 -24.65 0.20
C TRP A 490 13.99 -24.46 -0.08
N LYS A 491 13.21 -25.53 0.05
CA LYS A 491 11.75 -25.52 -0.02
C LYS A 491 11.23 -26.63 0.88
N ASP A 492 10.84 -26.28 2.10
CA ASP A 492 10.47 -27.22 3.19
C ASP A 492 11.60 -28.22 3.57
N ALA A 493 12.59 -28.40 2.72
CA ALA A 493 13.79 -29.19 2.91
C ALA A 493 14.93 -28.64 2.06
N TRP A 494 16.16 -29.10 2.34
CA TRP A 494 17.33 -28.79 1.51
C TRP A 494 17.42 -29.73 0.31
N PHE A 495 17.59 -29.15 -0.87
CA PHE A 495 17.82 -29.84 -2.14
C PHE A 495 19.19 -29.43 -2.67
N PRO A 496 20.18 -30.35 -2.73
CA PRO A 496 21.49 -30.06 -3.33
C PRO A 496 21.35 -29.82 -4.82
N ASP A 497 22.23 -28.97 -5.37
CA ASP A 497 22.29 -28.78 -6.82
C ASP A 497 22.81 -30.06 -7.50
N ALA A 498 22.09 -30.52 -8.52
CA ALA A 498 22.47 -31.69 -9.34
C ALA A 498 23.28 -31.30 -10.59
N GLY A 499 23.69 -30.04 -10.70
CA GLY A 499 24.39 -29.44 -11.83
C GLY A 499 23.45 -28.61 -12.72
N ASN A 500 23.71 -27.32 -12.80
CA ASN A 500 22.95 -26.34 -13.59
C ASN A 500 21.43 -26.26 -13.31
N SER A 501 21.04 -26.41 -12.07
CA SER A 501 19.61 -26.29 -11.68
C SER A 501 19.11 -24.85 -11.68
N PHE A 502 19.99 -23.86 -11.51
CA PHE A 502 19.62 -22.45 -11.54
C PHE A 502 19.37 -21.96 -12.98
N ASP A 503 18.24 -21.25 -13.15
CA ASP A 503 17.81 -20.71 -14.45
C ASP A 503 17.95 -19.17 -14.48
N TRP A 504 18.94 -18.66 -15.22
CA TRP A 504 19.13 -17.23 -15.42
C TRP A 504 18.02 -16.55 -16.21
N SER A 505 17.15 -17.30 -16.90
CA SER A 505 16.00 -16.73 -17.60
C SER A 505 14.82 -16.42 -16.67
N ARG A 506 14.90 -16.82 -15.40
CA ARG A 506 13.80 -16.71 -14.43
C ARG A 506 14.28 -16.25 -13.03
N VAL A 507 15.00 -15.16 -12.95
CA VAL A 507 15.53 -14.64 -11.68
C VAL A 507 14.42 -13.86 -10.95
N ALA A 508 14.03 -14.30 -9.76
CA ALA A 508 12.95 -13.68 -8.97
C ALA A 508 13.45 -12.64 -7.97
N ARG A 509 14.65 -12.82 -7.38
CA ARG A 509 15.16 -11.91 -6.36
C ARG A 509 16.67 -11.98 -6.20
N PHE A 510 17.22 -10.94 -5.62
CA PHE A 510 18.59 -10.84 -5.12
C PHE A 510 18.58 -10.86 -3.59
N GLU A 511 19.54 -11.53 -2.97
CA GLU A 511 19.67 -11.59 -1.51
C GLU A 511 21.10 -11.35 -1.04
N ILE A 512 21.21 -10.74 0.17
CA ILE A 512 22.44 -10.72 0.98
C ILE A 512 22.15 -11.52 2.25
N VAL A 513 23.01 -12.51 2.57
CA VAL A 513 22.68 -13.50 3.61
C VAL A 513 23.91 -13.98 4.38
N PRO A 514 23.90 -13.98 5.73
CA PRO A 514 24.88 -14.69 6.57
C PRO A 514 24.68 -16.20 6.44
N GLU A 515 25.19 -16.78 5.36
CA GLU A 515 25.03 -18.22 5.05
C GLU A 515 25.94 -19.11 5.92
N HIS A 516 27.09 -18.58 6.35
CA HIS A 516 28.16 -19.39 6.93
C HIS A 516 28.20 -19.38 8.45
N HIS A 517 27.86 -18.25 9.09
CA HIS A 517 27.80 -18.07 10.55
C HIS A 517 26.86 -16.90 10.91
N ASP A 518 26.54 -16.76 12.19
CA ASP A 518 25.73 -15.65 12.68
C ASP A 518 26.52 -14.34 12.64
N PHE A 519 25.81 -13.21 12.51
CA PHE A 519 26.36 -11.87 12.59
C PHE A 519 26.19 -11.24 13.99
N HIS A 520 26.18 -12.06 15.05
CA HIS A 520 25.99 -11.54 16.39
C HIS A 520 27.13 -10.59 16.78
N GLY A 521 26.75 -9.37 17.18
CA GLY A 521 27.69 -8.31 17.49
C GLY A 521 28.43 -7.73 16.27
N MET A 522 28.04 -8.08 15.07
CA MET A 522 28.59 -7.57 13.81
C MET A 522 27.63 -6.64 13.12
N GLU A 523 28.19 -5.68 12.38
CA GLU A 523 27.45 -4.74 11.54
C GLU A 523 28.08 -4.66 10.16
N PHE A 524 27.22 -4.65 9.15
CA PHE A 524 27.59 -4.47 7.75
C PHE A 524 26.72 -3.36 7.16
N LEU A 525 27.33 -2.49 6.40
CA LEU A 525 26.65 -1.47 5.60
C LEU A 525 26.83 -1.80 4.12
N PHE A 526 25.78 -1.62 3.33
CA PHE A 526 25.77 -1.85 1.89
C PHE A 526 25.17 -0.66 1.15
N ASP A 527 25.70 -0.34 -0.02
CA ASP A 527 25.25 0.80 -0.79
C ASP A 527 25.47 0.56 -2.30
N ASP A 528 24.71 1.28 -3.15
CA ASP A 528 24.86 1.34 -4.61
C ASP A 528 24.97 -0.06 -5.25
N ILE A 529 23.94 -0.90 -5.01
CA ILE A 529 23.90 -2.29 -5.51
C ILE A 529 23.38 -2.29 -6.95
N VAL A 530 24.27 -2.58 -7.90
CA VAL A 530 23.99 -2.47 -9.34
C VAL A 530 24.51 -3.70 -10.09
N ILE A 531 23.77 -4.19 -11.07
CA ILE A 531 24.26 -5.13 -12.07
C ILE A 531 24.71 -4.30 -13.28
N GLY A 532 26.01 -4.23 -13.53
CA GLY A 532 26.60 -3.38 -14.56
C GLY A 532 27.86 -3.98 -15.20
N LYS A 533 28.44 -3.29 -16.19
CA LYS A 533 29.72 -3.65 -16.83
C LYS A 533 30.91 -3.16 -16.03
#